data_8790e2e57cd542fa0f5a1287196410e2
#
_entry.id   8790e2e57cd542fa0f5a1287196410e2
#
_cell.length_a   1.000
_cell.length_b   1.000
_cell.length_c   1.000
_cell.angle_alpha   90.00
_cell.angle_beta   90.00
_cell.angle_gamma   90.00
#
_symmetry.space_group_name_H-M   'P 1'
#
loop_
_entity.id
_entity.type
_entity.pdbx_description
1 polymer ?
#
loop_
_entity_poly.entity_id
_entity_poly.type
_entity_poly.pdbx_seq_one_letter_code
_entity_poly.pdbx_strand_id
1 'polypeptide(L)'
;MNDSSSPVQNDEGKKVFFLYPASVIQNEMVLEIVHAEYAVYLLSDHAKVPRLMARYPDSILFINLDEGMKEPEWEVFIRNLQKDPETAAVRIGILTYNNNPELAQKYLMDLSVPCGFIKLSLGLKKSTEILLKALEANEARGRRRYLRVACQDNATFNVVVGDKTRAGRIVDISSVGMACVFETSVAIPARTKLVDIQLKLKGVLAKVSAVVFGTRPVEGGLMYVLLFDLAPSGDTKQKIRVYIQQNLQASMEAEIKTLP
;
A
#
# COMPACT_ATOMS: atom_id res chain seq x y z
N MET A 1 -38.01 0.14 13.49
CA MET A 1 -36.85 -0.72 13.28
C MET A 1 -35.87 0.11 12.48
N ASN A 2 -34.94 0.79 13.16
CA ASN A 2 -33.93 1.62 12.52
C ASN A 2 -32.72 0.76 12.23
N ASP A 3 -32.54 0.43 10.97
CA ASP A 3 -31.32 -0.22 10.49
C ASP A 3 -30.27 0.87 10.22
N SER A 4 -29.54 1.24 11.26
CA SER A 4 -28.39 2.14 11.16
C SER A 4 -27.19 1.32 10.75
N SER A 5 -27.06 1.04 9.44
CA SER A 5 -25.80 0.59 8.85
C SER A 5 -24.77 1.71 8.95
N SER A 6 -24.02 1.73 10.05
CA SER A 6 -22.80 2.56 10.16
C SER A 6 -21.90 2.23 8.98
N PRO A 7 -21.32 3.24 8.27
CA PRO A 7 -20.37 2.99 7.20
C PRO A 7 -19.21 2.16 7.77
N VAL A 8 -18.88 1.07 7.12
CA VAL A 8 -17.72 0.24 7.44
C VAL A 8 -16.50 1.15 7.33
N GLN A 9 -16.01 1.64 8.47
CA GLN A 9 -14.84 2.51 8.51
C GLN A 9 -13.64 1.69 8.06
N ASN A 10 -13.08 2.08 6.91
CA ASN A 10 -11.95 1.42 6.29
C ASN A 10 -10.71 1.53 7.21
N ASP A 11 -10.37 0.43 7.90
CA ASP A 11 -9.23 0.35 8.82
C ASP A 11 -7.88 0.53 8.11
N GLU A 12 -7.84 0.39 6.79
CA GLU A 12 -6.61 0.29 5.99
C GLU A 12 -6.10 1.62 5.40
N GLY A 13 -6.86 2.72 5.56
CA GLY A 13 -6.53 3.98 4.90
C GLY A 13 -6.94 4.03 3.42
N LYS A 14 -6.73 5.20 2.80
CA LYS A 14 -7.04 5.40 1.40
C LYS A 14 -6.01 4.69 0.51
N LYS A 15 -6.49 4.06 -0.55
CA LYS A 15 -5.60 3.54 -1.60
C LYS A 15 -5.03 4.70 -2.41
N VAL A 16 -3.74 4.68 -2.64
CA VAL A 16 -3.03 5.69 -3.44
C VAL A 16 -2.64 5.10 -4.78
N PHE A 17 -3.24 5.59 -5.84
CA PHE A 17 -3.01 5.14 -7.20
C PHE A 17 -2.14 6.13 -7.96
N PHE A 18 -1.19 5.62 -8.74
CA PHE A 18 -0.39 6.38 -9.69
C PHE A 18 -0.67 5.89 -11.10
N LEU A 19 -1.27 6.73 -11.93
CA LEU A 19 -1.56 6.42 -13.33
C LEU A 19 -0.41 6.90 -14.20
N TYR A 20 0.15 5.98 -15.00
CA TYR A 20 1.35 6.18 -15.83
C TYR A 20 2.54 6.76 -15.05
N PRO A 21 2.93 6.15 -13.92
CA PRO A 21 3.98 6.72 -13.09
C PRO A 21 5.31 6.82 -13.85
N ALA A 22 5.95 7.97 -13.80
CA ALA A 22 7.31 8.14 -14.31
C ALA A 22 8.30 7.19 -13.59
N SER A 23 9.41 6.85 -14.24
CA SER A 23 10.40 5.90 -13.70
C SER A 23 10.92 6.27 -12.31
N VAL A 24 11.11 7.55 -12.03
CA VAL A 24 11.51 8.05 -10.71
C VAL A 24 10.48 7.73 -9.63
N ILE A 25 9.19 7.73 -9.98
CA ILE A 25 8.12 7.36 -9.06
C ILE A 25 8.16 5.86 -8.81
N GLN A 26 8.26 5.04 -9.87
CA GLN A 26 8.24 3.59 -9.78
C GLN A 26 9.42 3.04 -8.96
N ASN A 27 10.60 3.59 -9.16
CA ASN A 27 11.84 3.02 -8.61
C ASN A 27 12.21 3.57 -7.23
N GLU A 28 11.86 4.81 -6.93
CA GLU A 28 12.38 5.51 -5.75
C GLU A 28 11.25 6.07 -4.86
N MET A 29 10.32 6.88 -5.41
CA MET A 29 9.30 7.52 -4.59
C MET A 29 8.31 6.53 -3.96
N VAL A 30 7.97 5.45 -4.67
CA VAL A 30 7.06 4.40 -4.16
C VAL A 30 7.58 3.80 -2.85
N LEU A 31 8.89 3.52 -2.77
CA LEU A 31 9.48 2.97 -1.55
C LEU A 31 9.38 3.95 -0.37
N GLU A 32 9.61 5.23 -0.60
CA GLU A 32 9.46 6.26 0.44
C GLU A 32 8.01 6.40 0.92
N ILE A 33 7.05 6.30 0.00
CA ILE A 33 5.61 6.36 0.34
C ILE A 33 5.20 5.11 1.15
N VAL A 34 5.70 3.94 0.77
CA VAL A 34 5.50 2.69 1.54
C VAL A 34 6.23 2.74 2.89
N HIS A 35 7.40 3.38 2.97
CA HIS A 35 8.08 3.67 4.25
C HIS A 35 7.23 4.56 5.16
N ALA A 36 6.46 5.46 4.58
CA ALA A 36 5.50 6.30 5.31
C ALA A 36 4.16 5.57 5.59
N GLU A 37 4.10 4.26 5.33
CA GLU A 37 2.96 3.36 5.62
C GLU A 37 1.69 3.67 4.81
N TYR A 38 1.84 4.10 3.55
CA TYR A 38 0.73 4.26 2.60
C TYR A 38 0.64 3.08 1.63
N ALA A 39 -0.58 2.63 1.33
CA ALA A 39 -0.84 1.60 0.33
C ALA A 39 -0.80 2.21 -1.08
N VAL A 40 0.19 1.82 -1.89
CA VAL A 40 0.47 2.38 -3.21
C VAL A 40 0.22 1.35 -4.30
N TYR A 41 -0.37 1.81 -5.39
CA TYR A 41 -0.71 1.00 -6.57
C TYR A 41 -0.33 1.74 -7.86
N LEU A 42 0.33 1.04 -8.78
CA LEU A 42 0.76 1.58 -10.07
C LEU A 42 -0.19 1.10 -11.16
N LEU A 43 -0.69 2.03 -11.98
CA LEU A 43 -1.62 1.77 -13.06
C LEU A 43 -1.01 2.20 -14.40
N SER A 44 -1.21 1.37 -15.43
CA SER A 44 -0.71 1.62 -16.80
C SER A 44 -1.82 1.67 -17.86
N ASP A 45 -3.10 1.66 -17.44
CA ASP A 45 -4.23 1.65 -18.35
C ASP A 45 -5.34 2.59 -17.83
N HIS A 46 -5.47 3.75 -18.48
CA HIS A 46 -6.47 4.75 -18.11
C HIS A 46 -7.91 4.30 -18.42
N ALA A 47 -8.11 3.38 -19.37
CA ALA A 47 -9.45 2.90 -19.72
C ALA A 47 -10.13 2.15 -18.56
N LYS A 48 -9.35 1.52 -17.70
CA LYS A 48 -9.85 0.78 -16.53
C LYS A 48 -10.03 1.65 -15.28
N VAL A 49 -9.44 2.85 -15.28
CA VAL A 49 -9.45 3.74 -14.09
C VAL A 49 -10.86 4.12 -13.64
N PRO A 50 -11.83 4.52 -14.51
CA PRO A 50 -13.14 4.90 -14.02
C PRO A 50 -13.83 3.77 -13.23
N ARG A 51 -13.77 2.54 -13.72
CA ARG A 51 -14.35 1.37 -13.03
C ARG A 51 -13.63 1.03 -11.75
N LEU A 52 -12.30 1.16 -11.73
CA LEU A 52 -11.51 0.93 -10.54
C LEU A 52 -11.79 2.00 -9.47
N MET A 53 -11.93 3.24 -9.87
CA MET A 53 -12.23 4.35 -8.97
C MET A 53 -13.66 4.25 -8.42
N ALA A 54 -14.63 3.82 -9.20
CA ALA A 54 -16.00 3.53 -8.73
C ALA A 54 -16.00 2.43 -7.64
N ARG A 55 -15.08 1.45 -7.71
CA ARG A 55 -14.91 0.44 -6.66
C ARG A 55 -14.21 0.99 -5.41
N TYR A 56 -13.37 2.01 -5.57
CA TYR A 56 -12.60 2.65 -4.50
C TYR A 56 -12.83 4.17 -4.46
N PRO A 57 -14.06 4.64 -4.21
CA PRO A 57 -14.39 6.07 -4.28
C PRO A 57 -13.65 6.92 -3.25
N ASP A 58 -13.29 6.34 -2.09
CA ASP A 58 -12.46 7.01 -1.09
C ASP A 58 -10.96 6.74 -1.32
N SER A 59 -10.47 7.05 -2.52
CA SER A 59 -9.07 6.86 -2.89
C SER A 59 -8.42 8.16 -3.37
N ILE A 60 -7.11 8.12 -3.58
CA ILE A 60 -6.33 9.19 -4.17
C ILE A 60 -5.74 8.70 -5.49
N LEU A 61 -5.93 9.47 -6.56
CA LEU A 61 -5.40 9.17 -7.89
C LEU A 61 -4.44 10.28 -8.32
N PHE A 62 -3.15 9.95 -8.42
CA PHE A 62 -2.17 10.81 -9.06
C PHE A 62 -2.02 10.46 -10.54
N ILE A 63 -2.17 11.45 -11.40
CA ILE A 63 -2.10 11.32 -12.86
C ILE A 63 -0.81 11.97 -13.35
N ASN A 64 0.01 11.21 -14.07
CA ASN A 64 1.16 11.76 -14.79
C ASN A 64 0.69 12.30 -16.15
N LEU A 65 0.74 13.63 -16.33
CA LEU A 65 0.31 14.27 -17.56
C LEU A 65 1.28 14.09 -18.74
N ASP A 66 2.50 13.66 -18.46
CA ASP A 66 3.55 13.55 -19.49
C ASP A 66 3.43 12.23 -20.29
N GLU A 67 2.53 11.33 -19.88
CA GLU A 67 2.36 9.99 -20.45
C GLU A 67 0.89 9.68 -20.76
N GLY A 68 0.66 8.70 -21.63
CA GLY A 68 -0.66 8.11 -21.90
C GLY A 68 -1.52 8.89 -22.87
N MET A 69 -1.91 10.11 -22.57
CA MET A 69 -2.78 10.95 -23.40
C MET A 69 -2.19 12.36 -23.56
N LYS A 70 -2.73 13.12 -24.53
CA LYS A 70 -2.43 14.55 -24.66
C LYS A 70 -3.14 15.34 -23.57
N GLU A 71 -2.57 16.50 -23.23
CA GLU A 71 -3.09 17.35 -22.14
C GLU A 71 -4.59 17.67 -22.25
N PRO A 72 -5.17 18.06 -23.42
CA PRO A 72 -6.61 18.31 -23.52
C PRO A 72 -7.47 17.05 -23.26
N GLU A 73 -6.96 15.87 -23.59
CA GLU A 73 -7.65 14.59 -23.33
C GLU A 73 -7.64 14.27 -21.84
N TRP A 74 -6.53 14.59 -21.15
CA TRP A 74 -6.44 14.48 -19.70
C TRP A 74 -7.43 15.39 -18.98
N GLU A 75 -7.61 16.64 -19.46
CA GLU A 75 -8.62 17.53 -18.91
C GLU A 75 -10.02 16.94 -18.99
N VAL A 76 -10.41 16.42 -20.16
CA VAL A 76 -11.70 15.77 -20.37
C VAL A 76 -11.85 14.54 -19.46
N PHE A 77 -10.82 13.72 -19.35
CA PHE A 77 -10.81 12.54 -18.50
C PHE A 77 -11.04 12.89 -17.02
N ILE A 78 -10.33 13.89 -16.52
CA ILE A 78 -10.46 14.35 -15.13
C ILE A 78 -11.84 14.94 -14.87
N ARG A 79 -12.36 15.78 -15.77
CA ARG A 79 -13.71 16.34 -15.66
C ARG A 79 -14.79 15.25 -15.65
N ASN A 80 -14.61 14.17 -16.42
CA ASN A 80 -15.53 13.04 -16.41
C ASN A 80 -15.51 12.32 -15.06
N LEU A 81 -14.32 12.04 -14.49
CA LEU A 81 -14.23 11.43 -13.16
C LEU A 81 -14.85 12.31 -12.06
N GLN A 82 -14.70 13.63 -12.15
CA GLN A 82 -15.27 14.57 -11.18
C GLN A 82 -16.79 14.72 -11.29
N LYS A 83 -17.36 14.52 -12.48
CA LYS A 83 -18.81 14.63 -12.74
C LYS A 83 -19.57 13.35 -12.45
N ASP A 84 -18.94 12.22 -12.58
CA ASP A 84 -19.56 10.92 -12.35
C ASP A 84 -19.79 10.69 -10.86
N PRO A 85 -21.04 10.48 -10.39
CA PRO A 85 -21.34 10.27 -8.98
C PRO A 85 -20.58 9.11 -8.33
N GLU A 86 -20.22 8.09 -9.12
CA GLU A 86 -19.49 6.91 -8.62
C GLU A 86 -18.00 7.21 -8.34
N THR A 87 -17.42 8.22 -9.03
CA THR A 87 -15.99 8.54 -8.92
C THR A 87 -15.71 9.96 -8.39
N ALA A 88 -16.75 10.79 -8.23
CA ALA A 88 -16.61 12.20 -7.81
C ALA A 88 -15.92 12.39 -6.44
N ALA A 89 -15.95 11.38 -5.57
CA ALA A 89 -15.30 11.40 -4.27
C ALA A 89 -13.78 11.10 -4.34
N VAL A 90 -13.28 10.60 -5.47
CA VAL A 90 -11.85 10.33 -5.69
C VAL A 90 -11.06 11.64 -5.67
N ARG A 91 -10.02 11.69 -4.87
CA ARG A 91 -9.16 12.87 -4.76
C ARG A 91 -8.05 12.81 -5.79
N ILE A 92 -8.07 13.72 -6.76
CA ILE A 92 -7.12 13.74 -7.88
C ILE A 92 -5.95 14.67 -7.58
N GLY A 93 -4.74 14.24 -7.94
CA GLY A 93 -3.52 15.03 -7.97
C GLY A 93 -2.79 14.88 -9.29
N ILE A 94 -1.98 15.85 -9.65
CA ILE A 94 -1.23 15.90 -10.91
C ILE A 94 0.26 15.78 -10.64
N LEU A 95 0.92 14.99 -11.49
CA LEU A 95 2.38 14.82 -11.53
C LEU A 95 2.86 15.19 -12.94
N THR A 96 3.92 15.96 -13.07
CA THR A 96 4.48 16.30 -14.37
C THR A 96 5.90 16.90 -14.24
N TYR A 97 6.70 16.76 -15.28
CA TYR A 97 7.96 17.50 -15.45
C TYR A 97 7.75 18.89 -16.05
N ASN A 98 6.56 19.19 -16.58
CA ASN A 98 6.23 20.48 -17.18
C ASN A 98 6.21 21.58 -16.12
N ASN A 99 6.94 22.66 -16.39
CA ASN A 99 7.07 23.81 -15.48
C ASN A 99 6.16 25.00 -15.86
N ASN A 100 5.28 24.86 -16.87
CA ASN A 100 4.38 25.93 -17.29
C ASN A 100 3.45 26.35 -16.14
N PRO A 101 3.50 27.61 -15.69
CA PRO A 101 2.64 28.09 -14.60
C PRO A 101 1.16 28.15 -14.99
N GLU A 102 0.84 28.39 -16.26
CA GLU A 102 -0.55 28.42 -16.76
C GLU A 102 -1.19 27.04 -16.64
N LEU A 103 -0.41 26.00 -16.96
CA LEU A 103 -0.86 24.61 -16.79
C LEU A 103 -1.16 24.33 -15.32
N ALA A 104 -0.27 24.71 -14.42
CA ALA A 104 -0.49 24.52 -12.98
C ALA A 104 -1.72 25.29 -12.49
N GLN A 105 -1.91 26.54 -12.93
CA GLN A 105 -3.07 27.36 -12.60
C GLN A 105 -4.37 26.70 -13.09
N LYS A 106 -4.40 26.22 -14.33
CA LYS A 106 -5.56 25.51 -14.91
C LYS A 106 -5.98 24.32 -14.04
N TYR A 107 -5.06 23.42 -13.68
CA TYR A 107 -5.39 22.25 -12.87
C TYR A 107 -5.77 22.60 -11.43
N LEU A 108 -5.11 23.57 -10.83
CA LEU A 108 -5.40 23.96 -9.44
C LEU A 108 -6.68 24.78 -9.32
N MET A 109 -6.94 25.71 -10.24
CA MET A 109 -8.05 26.66 -10.12
C MET A 109 -9.28 26.22 -10.91
N ASP A 110 -9.12 25.82 -12.21
CA ASP A 110 -10.27 25.53 -13.07
C ASP A 110 -10.77 24.09 -12.88
N LEU A 111 -9.85 23.11 -12.67
CA LEU A 111 -10.20 21.73 -12.36
C LEU A 111 -10.24 21.45 -10.86
N SER A 112 -9.73 22.34 -10.03
CA SER A 112 -9.76 22.24 -8.57
C SER A 112 -9.28 20.89 -8.03
N VAL A 113 -8.13 20.38 -8.56
CA VAL A 113 -7.58 19.08 -8.13
C VAL A 113 -7.11 19.13 -6.67
N PRO A 114 -7.72 18.34 -5.77
CA PRO A 114 -7.53 18.51 -4.32
C PRO A 114 -6.15 18.05 -3.82
N CYS A 115 -5.48 17.14 -4.52
CA CYS A 115 -4.15 16.66 -4.14
C CYS A 115 -3.01 17.45 -4.80
N GLY A 116 -3.34 18.58 -5.46
CA GLY A 116 -2.38 19.56 -5.95
C GLY A 116 -1.72 19.18 -7.28
N PHE A 117 -0.78 20.05 -7.68
CA PHE A 117 0.02 19.93 -8.90
C PHE A 117 1.50 19.82 -8.50
N ILE A 118 2.08 18.63 -8.66
CA ILE A 118 3.41 18.30 -8.17
C ILE A 118 4.39 18.27 -9.34
N LYS A 119 5.40 19.12 -9.29
CA LYS A 119 6.46 19.23 -10.30
C LYS A 119 7.58 18.24 -9.99
N LEU A 120 7.76 17.24 -10.85
CA LEU A 120 8.84 16.26 -10.73
C LEU A 120 10.23 16.83 -11.03
N SER A 121 10.28 17.94 -11.77
CA SER A 121 11.52 18.71 -12.07
C SER A 121 12.20 19.31 -10.83
N LEU A 122 11.53 19.35 -9.68
CA LEU A 122 12.13 19.80 -8.41
C LEU A 122 13.14 18.82 -7.82
N GLY A 123 13.28 17.65 -8.41
CA GLY A 123 14.12 16.55 -7.95
C GLY A 123 13.42 15.61 -6.95
N LEU A 124 13.94 14.40 -6.83
CA LEU A 124 13.34 13.31 -6.06
C LEU A 124 12.91 13.72 -4.64
N LYS A 125 13.86 14.22 -3.86
CA LYS A 125 13.63 14.53 -2.44
C LYS A 125 12.49 15.53 -2.25
N LYS A 126 12.53 16.64 -2.98
CA LYS A 126 11.54 17.72 -2.83
C LYS A 126 10.17 17.30 -3.35
N SER A 127 10.12 16.61 -4.49
CA SER A 127 8.87 16.08 -5.03
C SER A 127 8.23 15.05 -4.09
N THR A 128 9.04 14.17 -3.48
CA THR A 128 8.56 13.21 -2.48
C THR A 128 8.03 13.90 -1.23
N GLU A 129 8.72 14.92 -0.71
CA GLU A 129 8.24 15.70 0.44
C GLU A 129 6.88 16.37 0.16
N ILE A 130 6.70 16.95 -1.03
CA ILE A 130 5.44 17.58 -1.44
C ILE A 130 4.33 16.52 -1.54
N LEU A 131 4.64 15.38 -2.16
CA LEU A 131 3.70 14.29 -2.31
C LEU A 131 3.23 13.74 -0.96
N LEU A 132 4.16 13.51 -0.03
CA LEU A 132 3.82 13.05 1.33
C LEU A 132 2.95 14.06 2.08
N LYS A 133 3.21 15.36 1.94
CA LYS A 133 2.36 16.41 2.51
C LYS A 133 0.97 16.43 1.87
N ALA A 134 0.88 16.21 0.55
CA ALA A 134 -0.42 16.10 -0.13
C ALA A 134 -1.22 14.89 0.38
N LEU A 135 -0.57 13.74 0.59
CA LEU A 135 -1.20 12.55 1.16
C LEU A 135 -1.69 12.78 2.60
N GLU A 136 -0.89 13.45 3.42
CA GLU A 136 -1.25 13.80 4.80
C GLU A 136 -2.43 14.77 4.85
N ALA A 137 -2.40 15.85 4.06
CA ALA A 137 -3.47 16.84 3.96
C ALA A 137 -4.79 16.24 3.45
N ASN A 138 -4.73 15.15 2.68
CA ASN A 138 -5.88 14.43 2.16
C ASN A 138 -6.27 13.22 3.02
N GLU A 139 -5.75 13.13 4.24
CA GLU A 139 -6.10 12.07 5.21
C GLU A 139 -5.96 10.65 4.63
N ALA A 140 -4.87 10.42 3.90
CA ALA A 140 -4.63 9.14 3.24
C ALA A 140 -4.35 7.99 4.23
N ARG A 141 -3.93 8.29 5.46
CA ARG A 141 -3.68 7.29 6.50
C ARG A 141 -4.97 6.75 7.08
N GLY A 142 -5.03 5.43 7.26
CA GLY A 142 -6.08 4.77 8.00
C GLY A 142 -5.83 4.83 9.53
N ARG A 143 -6.70 4.16 10.28
CA ARG A 143 -6.55 4.00 11.73
C ARG A 143 -5.30 3.19 12.12
N ARG A 144 -4.89 2.25 11.27
CA ARG A 144 -3.70 1.42 11.50
C ARG A 144 -2.45 2.23 11.24
N ARG A 145 -1.57 2.24 12.23
CA ARG A 145 -0.27 2.92 12.13
C ARG A 145 0.66 2.27 11.10
N TYR A 146 0.50 0.96 10.85
CA TYR A 146 1.38 0.16 10.00
C TYR A 146 0.57 -0.54 8.93
N LEU A 147 1.06 -0.43 7.70
CA LEU A 147 0.51 -1.12 6.54
C LEU A 147 0.66 -2.64 6.72
N ARG A 148 -0.43 -3.37 6.48
CA ARG A 148 -0.48 -4.82 6.62
C ARG A 148 -1.05 -5.45 5.37
N VAL A 149 -0.45 -6.55 4.93
CA VAL A 149 -0.91 -7.29 3.76
C VAL A 149 -1.18 -8.75 4.13
N ALA A 150 -2.26 -9.30 3.59
CA ALA A 150 -2.49 -10.74 3.62
C ALA A 150 -1.44 -11.44 2.76
N CYS A 151 -0.88 -12.53 3.24
CA CYS A 151 0.11 -13.31 2.53
C CYS A 151 -0.57 -14.44 1.76
N GLN A 152 -0.01 -14.73 0.57
CA GLN A 152 -0.38 -15.92 -0.20
C GLN A 152 0.41 -17.14 0.31
N ASP A 153 0.09 -18.33 -0.18
CA ASP A 153 0.65 -19.62 0.28
C ASP A 153 2.18 -19.74 0.16
N ASN A 154 2.83 -18.84 -0.56
CA ASN A 154 4.29 -18.81 -0.75
C ASN A 154 5.06 -18.02 0.34
N ALA A 155 4.38 -17.49 1.34
CA ALA A 155 4.99 -16.81 2.47
C ALA A 155 5.10 -17.75 3.67
N THR A 156 6.30 -18.24 3.95
CA THR A 156 6.58 -19.21 4.99
C THR A 156 7.68 -18.75 5.94
N PHE A 157 7.80 -19.42 7.07
CA PHE A 157 8.87 -19.16 8.02
C PHE A 157 9.38 -20.44 8.67
N ASN A 158 10.61 -20.38 9.16
CA ASN A 158 11.22 -21.38 10.03
C ASN A 158 11.77 -20.71 11.28
N VAL A 159 11.65 -21.38 12.43
CA VAL A 159 12.20 -20.89 13.70
C VAL A 159 12.53 -22.06 14.62
N VAL A 160 13.53 -21.91 15.46
CA VAL A 160 13.85 -22.88 16.51
C VAL A 160 13.01 -22.57 17.76
N VAL A 161 12.25 -23.57 18.22
CA VAL A 161 11.46 -23.51 19.46
C VAL A 161 11.90 -24.68 20.35
N GLY A 162 12.55 -24.37 21.49
CA GLY A 162 13.29 -25.37 22.24
C GLY A 162 14.41 -25.96 21.39
N ASP A 163 14.46 -27.29 21.28
CA ASP A 163 15.50 -27.98 20.50
C ASP A 163 15.04 -28.37 19.08
N LYS A 164 13.87 -27.88 18.65
CA LYS A 164 13.26 -28.30 17.37
C LYS A 164 13.05 -27.12 16.44
N THR A 165 13.43 -27.30 15.17
CA THR A 165 13.03 -26.40 14.11
C THR A 165 11.55 -26.60 13.83
N ARG A 166 10.81 -25.50 13.79
CA ARG A 166 9.38 -25.44 13.47
C ARG A 166 9.19 -24.60 12.21
N ALA A 167 8.38 -25.12 11.32
CA ALA A 167 7.96 -24.42 10.11
C ALA A 167 6.51 -23.93 10.23
N GLY A 168 6.16 -22.94 9.43
CA GLY A 168 4.80 -22.45 9.35
C GLY A 168 4.57 -21.50 8.16
N ARG A 169 3.31 -21.12 7.99
CA ARG A 169 2.90 -20.14 6.98
C ARG A 169 2.61 -18.79 7.62
N ILE A 170 2.92 -17.74 6.91
CA ILE A 170 2.60 -16.37 7.29
C ILE A 170 1.22 -16.04 6.73
N VAL A 171 0.31 -15.61 7.58
CA VAL A 171 -1.07 -15.25 7.21
C VAL A 171 -1.16 -13.80 6.76
N ASP A 172 -0.57 -12.92 7.55
CA ASP A 172 -0.40 -11.51 7.21
C ASP A 172 0.92 -10.97 7.78
N ILE A 173 1.43 -9.91 7.18
CA ILE A 173 2.68 -9.27 7.57
C ILE A 173 2.59 -7.75 7.46
N SER A 174 3.32 -7.08 8.35
CA SER A 174 3.57 -5.63 8.34
C SER A 174 5.05 -5.35 8.59
N SER A 175 5.45 -4.08 8.55
CA SER A 175 6.81 -3.65 8.87
C SER A 175 7.24 -3.92 10.33
N VAL A 176 6.28 -4.24 11.23
CA VAL A 176 6.52 -4.40 12.67
C VAL A 176 6.10 -5.77 13.23
N GLY A 177 5.54 -6.65 12.43
CA GLY A 177 5.10 -7.96 12.91
C GLY A 177 4.36 -8.78 11.88
N MET A 178 4.00 -9.99 12.26
CA MET A 178 3.25 -10.92 11.42
C MET A 178 2.24 -11.73 12.22
N ALA A 179 1.18 -12.20 11.55
CA ALA A 179 0.34 -13.27 12.00
C ALA A 179 0.73 -14.56 11.28
N CYS A 180 0.87 -15.66 11.98
CA CYS A 180 1.34 -16.91 11.41
C CYS A 180 0.70 -18.15 12.06
N VAL A 181 0.72 -19.27 11.35
CA VAL A 181 0.26 -20.56 11.80
C VAL A 181 1.40 -21.57 11.62
N PHE A 182 1.70 -22.35 12.66
CA PHE A 182 2.68 -23.42 12.58
C PHE A 182 2.07 -24.64 11.88
N GLU A 183 2.88 -25.38 11.12
CA GLU A 183 2.45 -26.62 10.46
C GLU A 183 2.13 -27.73 11.45
N THR A 184 2.82 -27.73 12.58
CA THR A 184 2.60 -28.70 13.67
C THR A 184 2.17 -27.95 14.91
N SER A 185 1.29 -28.55 15.70
CA SER A 185 0.86 -27.98 16.98
C SER A 185 2.08 -27.67 17.86
N VAL A 186 2.15 -26.46 18.35
CA VAL A 186 3.18 -25.97 19.27
C VAL A 186 2.52 -25.04 20.28
N ALA A 187 2.91 -25.14 21.54
CA ALA A 187 2.46 -24.24 22.58
C ALA A 187 3.61 -23.28 22.94
N ILE A 188 3.49 -22.03 22.54
CA ILE A 188 4.48 -20.98 22.84
C ILE A 188 3.79 -19.93 23.70
N PRO A 189 4.22 -19.73 24.94
CA PRO A 189 3.62 -18.72 25.82
C PRO A 189 3.74 -17.30 25.25
N ALA A 190 2.78 -16.45 25.57
CA ALA A 190 2.89 -15.03 25.27
C ALA A 190 4.17 -14.44 25.95
N ARG A 191 4.74 -13.41 25.32
CA ARG A 191 5.98 -12.76 25.69
C ARG A 191 7.25 -13.61 25.48
N THR A 192 7.14 -14.83 24.93
CA THR A 192 8.34 -15.61 24.54
C THR A 192 9.05 -14.91 23.40
N LYS A 193 10.36 -14.70 23.54
CA LYS A 193 11.22 -14.18 22.45
C LYS A 193 11.63 -15.35 21.55
N LEU A 194 11.38 -15.18 20.26
CA LEU A 194 11.83 -16.05 19.18
C LEU A 194 12.95 -15.35 18.43
N VAL A 195 14.08 -15.98 18.31
CA VAL A 195 15.25 -15.43 17.65
C VAL A 195 15.49 -16.12 16.31
N ASP A 196 16.12 -15.42 15.40
CA ASP A 196 16.57 -15.96 14.11
C ASP A 196 15.44 -16.61 13.28
N ILE A 197 14.24 -16.03 13.34
CA ILE A 197 13.12 -16.46 12.49
C ILE A 197 13.50 -16.20 11.03
N GLN A 198 13.56 -17.23 10.23
CA GLN A 198 13.85 -17.14 8.80
C GLN A 198 12.54 -17.01 8.03
N LEU A 199 12.30 -15.85 7.43
CA LEU A 199 11.14 -15.58 6.59
C LEU A 199 11.49 -15.84 5.12
N LYS A 200 10.65 -16.60 4.43
CA LYS A 200 10.69 -16.76 2.98
C LYS A 200 9.48 -16.02 2.38
N LEU A 201 9.74 -14.89 1.76
CA LEU A 201 8.73 -13.97 1.23
C LEU A 201 8.86 -13.89 -0.29
N LYS A 202 8.07 -14.64 -1.05
CA LYS A 202 8.09 -14.67 -2.53
C LYS A 202 9.53 -14.81 -3.10
N GLY A 203 10.30 -15.77 -2.54
CA GLY A 203 11.69 -16.01 -2.95
C GLY A 203 12.74 -15.14 -2.26
N VAL A 204 12.36 -14.11 -1.54
CA VAL A 204 13.28 -13.28 -0.74
C VAL A 204 13.43 -13.89 0.65
N LEU A 205 14.67 -14.02 1.12
CA LEU A 205 14.97 -14.46 2.48
C LEU A 205 15.23 -13.25 3.37
N ALA A 206 14.53 -13.20 4.50
CA ALA A 206 14.74 -12.21 5.55
C ALA A 206 14.87 -12.92 6.91
N LYS A 207 15.61 -12.32 7.84
CA LYS A 207 15.83 -12.85 9.17
C LYS A 207 15.40 -11.83 10.20
N VAL A 208 14.53 -12.23 11.12
CA VAL A 208 14.00 -11.36 12.18
C VAL A 208 14.04 -12.06 13.53
N SER A 209 14.04 -11.27 14.60
CA SER A 209 13.64 -11.75 15.93
C SER A 209 12.28 -11.15 16.27
N ALA A 210 11.48 -11.85 17.05
CA ALA A 210 10.15 -11.41 17.41
C ALA A 210 9.76 -11.85 18.82
N VAL A 211 8.75 -11.18 19.37
CA VAL A 211 8.11 -11.58 20.62
C VAL A 211 6.69 -12.04 20.33
N VAL A 212 6.29 -13.15 20.91
CA VAL A 212 4.91 -13.63 20.86
C VAL A 212 4.02 -12.62 21.61
N PHE A 213 3.19 -11.87 20.87
CA PHE A 213 2.25 -10.93 21.45
C PHE A 213 1.00 -11.63 22.00
N GLY A 214 0.49 -12.61 21.25
CA GLY A 214 -0.67 -13.37 21.65
C GLY A 214 -1.02 -14.44 20.63
N THR A 215 -2.09 -15.17 20.92
CA THR A 215 -2.64 -16.23 20.05
C THR A 215 -4.15 -16.07 19.93
N ARG A 216 -4.69 -16.56 18.83
CA ARG A 216 -6.14 -16.74 18.65
C ARG A 216 -6.45 -18.08 18.01
N PRO A 217 -7.55 -18.76 18.39
CA PRO A 217 -7.96 -19.99 17.73
C PRO A 217 -8.37 -19.70 16.28
N VAL A 218 -7.99 -20.59 15.38
CA VAL A 218 -8.40 -20.62 13.98
C VAL A 218 -8.72 -22.05 13.59
N GLU A 219 -9.38 -22.22 12.46
CA GLU A 219 -9.62 -23.57 11.92
C GLU A 219 -8.29 -24.31 11.74
N GLY A 220 -8.17 -25.48 12.35
CA GLY A 220 -6.96 -26.31 12.31
C GLY A 220 -5.85 -25.93 13.31
N GLY A 221 -6.04 -24.99 14.26
CA GLY A 221 -5.03 -24.73 15.26
C GLY A 221 -5.03 -23.34 15.90
N LEU A 222 -3.83 -22.84 16.19
CA LEU A 222 -3.60 -21.53 16.78
C LEU A 222 -2.88 -20.61 15.78
N MET A 223 -3.41 -19.41 15.60
CA MET A 223 -2.68 -18.35 14.93
C MET A 223 -1.93 -17.51 15.97
N TYR A 224 -0.65 -17.33 15.74
CA TYR A 224 0.26 -16.55 16.57
C TYR A 224 0.42 -15.14 15.98
N VAL A 225 0.39 -14.13 16.84
CA VAL A 225 0.75 -12.77 16.50
C VAL A 225 2.14 -12.50 17.05
N LEU A 226 3.09 -12.24 16.17
CA LEU A 226 4.48 -11.98 16.49
C LEU A 226 4.80 -10.49 16.21
N LEU A 227 5.37 -9.79 17.19
CA LEU A 227 5.90 -8.45 17.02
C LEU A 227 7.40 -8.53 16.80
N PHE A 228 7.87 -7.98 15.69
CA PHE A 228 9.30 -7.96 15.38
C PHE A 228 10.06 -7.10 16.38
N ASP A 229 11.23 -7.59 16.78
CA ASP A 229 12.19 -6.80 17.56
C ASP A 229 12.62 -5.61 16.70
N LEU A 230 12.51 -4.39 17.25
CA LEU A 230 12.69 -3.12 16.53
C LEU A 230 14.14 -2.85 16.09
N ALA A 231 15.04 -3.78 16.35
CA ALA A 231 16.42 -3.75 15.88
C ALA A 231 16.75 -4.66 14.66
N PRO A 232 15.80 -5.05 13.76
CA PRO A 232 16.23 -5.69 12.53
C PRO A 232 17.09 -4.71 11.74
N SER A 233 18.11 -5.22 11.06
CA SER A 233 18.95 -4.42 10.17
C SER A 233 18.09 -3.64 9.19
N GLY A 234 18.53 -2.47 8.74
CA GLY A 234 17.82 -1.66 7.75
C GLY A 234 17.45 -2.47 6.50
N ASP A 235 18.33 -3.37 6.07
CA ASP A 235 18.14 -4.29 4.96
C ASP A 235 16.91 -5.23 5.16
N THR A 236 16.74 -5.80 6.35
CA THR A 236 15.59 -6.67 6.63
C THR A 236 14.25 -5.93 6.57
N LYS A 237 14.19 -4.72 7.13
CA LYS A 237 12.98 -3.88 7.02
C LYS A 237 12.68 -3.53 5.57
N GLN A 238 13.69 -3.19 4.80
CA GLN A 238 13.56 -2.89 3.37
C GLN A 238 12.98 -4.09 2.61
N LYS A 239 13.52 -5.29 2.82
CA LYS A 239 13.02 -6.53 2.21
C LYS A 239 11.55 -6.79 2.52
N ILE A 240 11.13 -6.60 3.77
CA ILE A 240 9.73 -6.76 4.18
C ILE A 240 8.83 -5.72 3.47
N ARG A 241 9.26 -4.46 3.38
CA ARG A 241 8.49 -3.41 2.72
C ARG A 241 8.37 -3.60 1.21
N VAL A 242 9.46 -4.03 0.57
CA VAL A 242 9.43 -4.40 -0.85
C VAL A 242 8.44 -5.55 -1.10
N TYR A 243 8.44 -6.57 -0.23
CA TYR A 243 7.47 -7.66 -0.30
C TYR A 243 6.03 -7.16 -0.14
N ILE A 244 5.78 -6.27 0.85
CA ILE A 244 4.46 -5.68 1.06
C ILE A 244 4.00 -4.97 -0.20
N GLN A 245 4.84 -4.10 -0.80
CA GLN A 245 4.52 -3.37 -2.02
C GLN A 245 4.22 -4.31 -3.20
N GLN A 246 5.06 -5.32 -3.41
CA GLN A 246 4.87 -6.30 -4.49
C GLN A 246 3.58 -7.12 -4.30
N ASN A 247 3.22 -7.44 -3.06
CA ASN A 247 2.00 -8.19 -2.77
C ASN A 247 0.75 -7.33 -3.01
N LEU A 248 0.76 -6.07 -2.56
CA LEU A 248 -0.30 -5.10 -2.83
C LEU A 248 -0.51 -4.93 -4.34
N GLN A 249 0.58 -4.70 -5.08
CA GLN A 249 0.53 -4.52 -6.53
C GLN A 249 -0.02 -5.76 -7.24
N ALA A 250 0.49 -6.95 -6.91
CA ALA A 250 0.04 -8.21 -7.52
C ALA A 250 -1.46 -8.48 -7.25
N SER A 251 -1.92 -8.19 -6.04
CA SER A 251 -3.34 -8.32 -5.69
C SER A 251 -4.21 -7.36 -6.50
N MET A 252 -3.77 -6.12 -6.65
CA MET A 252 -4.48 -5.10 -7.46
C MET A 252 -4.50 -5.47 -8.94
N GLU A 253 -3.38 -5.94 -9.49
CA GLU A 253 -3.31 -6.39 -10.89
C GLU A 253 -4.24 -7.57 -11.18
N ALA A 254 -4.34 -8.53 -10.23
CA ALA A 254 -5.29 -9.62 -10.34
C ALA A 254 -6.74 -9.11 -10.36
N GLU A 255 -7.05 -8.14 -9.52
CA GLU A 255 -8.37 -7.50 -9.48
C GLU A 255 -8.68 -6.73 -10.78
N ILE A 256 -7.75 -5.92 -11.27
CA ILE A 256 -7.90 -5.15 -12.52
C ILE A 256 -8.15 -6.05 -13.73
N LYS A 257 -7.56 -7.26 -13.76
CA LYS A 257 -7.80 -8.24 -14.83
C LYS A 257 -9.24 -8.77 -14.83
N THR A 258 -9.93 -8.73 -13.70
CA THR A 258 -11.33 -9.17 -13.58
C THR A 258 -12.33 -8.06 -13.87
N LEU A 259 -11.87 -6.81 -14.01
CA LEU A 259 -12.73 -5.69 -14.41
C LEU A 259 -13.15 -5.87 -15.87
N PRO A 260 -14.45 -5.74 -16.16
CA PRO A 260 -15.01 -5.90 -17.51
C PRO A 260 -14.50 -4.82 -18.46
#